data_0a6878a9d7e7dcfbcb6a52606a583406
#
_entry.id   0a6878a9d7e7dcfbcb6a52606a583406
#
_cell.length_a   1.000
_cell.length_b   1.000
_cell.length_c   1.000
_cell.angle_alpha   90.00
_cell.angle_beta   90.00
_cell.angle_gamma   90.00
#
_symmetry.space_group_name_H-M   'P 1'
#
loop_
_entity.id
_entity.type
_entity.pdbx_description
1 polymer ?
#
loop_
_entity_poly.entity_id
_entity_poly.type
_entity_poly.pdbx_seq_one_letter_code
_entity_poly.pdbx_strand_id
1 'polypeptide(L)'
;MKTLRLTLVAALVAGCHFDKLFTSTPGGSRAPPPGSASPRLAFTVQPTDAMKDSIIQPPVQVTVFDSAGNVVTSFTGDVTLAIAQDPGVLKARLSGRSQAAASAGVATFSDLSIDQIGNGFTLLATIDAGSVSKESAPFNITAVPTPPPGSAATLAFTQQPQTTAAGTAIPPVQIAALDNAGRTVTTFTGPITVSLYANPGGDPLAPQTVNAVNGLATFSNLRIDKAASGYTLVATASGLPNVSSTAFTIVPGAATQLVFTVPPGNTRAGATIPPVQVTAFDAVGNQATNFIGSVVVAIGHNGGLLVPGTLSGGGPVAPVNGVATFSNLSIDVAGNGYTLIATILGGSVTKESTPFNITVL
;
A
#
# COMPACT_ATOMS: atom_id res chain seq x y z
N MET A 1 19.38 -31.37 55.94
CA MET A 1 19.48 -30.55 57.15
C MET A 1 19.61 -29.10 56.74
N LYS A 2 18.59 -28.34 56.89
CA LYS A 2 18.38 -26.96 57.40
C LYS A 2 17.10 -26.42 56.74
N THR A 3 16.05 -26.58 57.49
CA THR A 3 14.75 -25.92 57.32
C THR A 3 14.91 -24.42 57.53
N LEU A 4 14.35 -23.60 56.60
CA LEU A 4 14.16 -22.18 56.85
C LEU A 4 12.65 -21.87 56.78
N ARG A 5 12.13 -21.49 57.95
CA ARG A 5 10.76 -21.08 58.20
C ARG A 5 10.54 -19.67 57.67
N LEU A 6 9.51 -19.48 56.88
CA LEU A 6 9.03 -18.15 56.44
C LEU A 6 8.02 -17.66 57.46
N THR A 7 8.31 -16.57 58.12
CA THR A 7 7.46 -15.90 59.09
C THR A 7 6.57 -14.89 58.36
N LEU A 8 5.27 -15.04 58.59
CA LEU A 8 4.22 -14.11 58.12
C LEU A 8 4.25 -12.87 59.04
N VAL A 9 4.47 -11.69 58.48
CA VAL A 9 4.27 -10.40 59.17
C VAL A 9 3.06 -9.70 58.58
N ALA A 10 2.00 -9.69 59.33
CA ALA A 10 0.82 -8.82 59.07
C ALA A 10 1.17 -7.41 59.58
N ALA A 11 1.19 -6.43 58.73
CA ALA A 11 1.25 -5.04 59.12
C ALA A 11 -0.12 -4.38 58.87
N LEU A 12 -0.79 -4.12 59.98
CA LEU A 12 -1.93 -3.26 60.12
C LEU A 12 -1.45 -1.81 60.06
N VAL A 13 -1.87 -1.01 59.08
CA VAL A 13 -1.64 0.44 59.15
C VAL A 13 -2.96 1.16 59.06
N ALA A 14 -3.19 1.85 60.17
CA ALA A 14 -4.33 2.73 60.46
C ALA A 14 -4.40 3.94 59.50
N GLY A 15 -5.61 4.46 59.35
CA GLY A 15 -5.96 5.59 58.50
C GLY A 15 -5.17 6.88 58.82
N CYS A 16 -4.93 7.61 57.78
CA CYS A 16 -4.70 9.05 57.85
C CYS A 16 -5.74 9.75 56.95
N HIS A 17 -6.59 10.47 57.59
CA HIS A 17 -7.41 11.54 57.03
C HIS A 17 -6.51 12.57 56.35
N PHE A 18 -6.74 12.81 55.08
CA PHE A 18 -6.31 14.05 54.43
C PHE A 18 -7.54 14.81 53.95
N ASP A 19 -8.03 15.63 54.92
CA ASP A 19 -9.09 16.60 54.66
C ASP A 19 -8.43 17.96 54.39
N LYS A 20 -8.98 18.69 53.40
CA LYS A 20 -8.77 20.10 53.08
C LYS A 20 -7.55 20.47 52.20
N LEU A 21 -7.84 20.75 50.95
CA LEU A 21 -7.72 22.11 50.37
C LEU A 21 -8.21 22.17 48.91
N PHE A 22 -9.53 22.34 48.72
CA PHE A 22 -10.04 23.09 47.56
C PHE A 22 -11.32 23.80 47.98
N THR A 23 -11.25 25.11 48.06
CA THR A 23 -12.35 26.01 48.27
C THR A 23 -13.34 25.90 47.11
N SER A 24 -14.50 25.36 47.38
CA SER A 24 -15.64 25.34 46.48
C SER A 24 -16.24 26.72 46.33
N THR A 25 -16.27 27.22 45.11
CA THR A 25 -17.21 28.26 44.69
C THR A 25 -18.61 27.62 44.60
N PRO A 26 -19.65 28.19 45.14
CA PRO A 26 -21.00 27.62 45.01
C PRO A 26 -21.59 28.02 43.66
N GLY A 27 -21.39 27.15 42.64
CA GLY A 27 -22.10 27.20 41.38
C GLY A 27 -23.21 26.15 41.37
N GLY A 28 -24.44 26.62 41.28
CA GLY A 28 -25.71 25.92 41.46
C GLY A 28 -25.76 24.48 40.98
N SER A 29 -26.06 23.61 41.92
CA SER A 29 -26.57 22.25 41.67
C SER A 29 -27.90 22.37 40.94
N ARG A 30 -27.87 22.30 39.60
CA ARG A 30 -29.08 22.06 38.82
C ARG A 30 -29.44 20.59 39.03
N ALA A 31 -30.51 20.36 39.79
CA ALA A 31 -31.11 19.03 39.89
C ALA A 31 -31.31 18.43 38.50
N PRO A 32 -30.94 17.15 38.25
CA PRO A 32 -31.24 16.50 36.99
C PRO A 32 -32.77 16.57 36.75
N PRO A 33 -33.22 16.74 35.49
CA PRO A 33 -34.63 16.75 35.18
C PRO A 33 -35.28 15.44 35.64
N PRO A 34 -36.51 15.44 36.16
CA PRO A 34 -37.22 14.24 36.59
C PRO A 34 -37.43 13.37 35.35
N GLY A 35 -36.77 12.19 35.31
CA GLY A 35 -36.84 11.25 34.19
C GLY A 35 -35.53 10.56 33.79
N SER A 36 -34.39 10.86 34.42
CA SER A 36 -33.14 10.11 34.14
C SER A 36 -33.16 8.77 34.89
N ALA A 37 -34.00 7.86 34.43
CA ALA A 37 -33.90 6.46 34.79
C ALA A 37 -32.57 5.91 34.23
N SER A 38 -31.91 5.09 35.04
CA SER A 38 -30.61 4.48 34.68
C SER A 38 -30.65 3.88 33.28
N PRO A 39 -29.73 4.23 32.37
CA PRO A 39 -29.70 3.67 31.04
C PRO A 39 -29.51 2.15 31.10
N ARG A 40 -30.04 1.43 30.11
CA ARG A 40 -29.85 -0.01 29.94
C ARG A 40 -29.17 -0.27 28.64
N LEU A 41 -28.33 -1.30 28.60
CA LEU A 41 -27.67 -1.78 27.39
C LEU A 41 -28.38 -3.02 26.85
N ALA A 42 -28.44 -3.15 25.53
CA ALA A 42 -28.79 -4.39 24.86
C ALA A 42 -27.92 -4.60 23.61
N PHE A 43 -27.56 -5.84 23.37
CA PHE A 43 -27.01 -6.25 22.08
C PHE A 43 -28.18 -6.33 21.09
N THR A 44 -28.31 -5.36 20.21
CA THR A 44 -29.34 -5.35 19.15
C THR A 44 -28.91 -6.17 17.93
N VAL A 45 -27.59 -6.30 17.71
CA VAL A 45 -27.00 -7.31 16.86
C VAL A 45 -26.03 -8.12 17.71
N GLN A 46 -26.38 -9.38 17.95
CA GLN A 46 -25.58 -10.31 18.76
C GLN A 46 -24.31 -10.73 18.00
N PRO A 47 -23.20 -11.01 18.72
CA PRO A 47 -22.10 -11.75 18.11
C PRO A 47 -22.58 -13.14 17.65
N THR A 48 -22.10 -13.58 16.50
CA THR A 48 -22.38 -14.91 15.94
C THR A 48 -21.14 -15.77 15.94
N ASP A 49 -21.31 -17.06 15.69
CA ASP A 49 -20.21 -17.99 15.52
C ASP A 49 -19.25 -17.50 14.43
N ALA A 50 -17.96 -17.62 14.69
CA ALA A 50 -16.89 -17.20 13.78
C ALA A 50 -15.73 -18.21 13.79
N MET A 51 -14.83 -18.12 12.83
CA MET A 51 -13.57 -18.85 12.88
C MET A 51 -12.55 -18.06 13.71
N LYS A 52 -11.60 -18.78 14.30
CA LYS A 52 -10.44 -18.18 14.97
C LYS A 52 -9.78 -17.13 14.09
N ASP A 53 -9.45 -15.97 14.67
CA ASP A 53 -8.83 -14.82 14.02
C ASP A 53 -9.66 -14.18 12.87
N SER A 54 -10.88 -14.64 12.60
CA SER A 54 -11.78 -14.06 11.61
C SER A 54 -12.69 -13.02 12.23
N ILE A 55 -13.06 -12.02 11.44
CA ILE A 55 -13.99 -10.96 11.88
C ILE A 55 -15.37 -11.56 12.13
N ILE A 56 -15.95 -11.26 13.31
CA ILE A 56 -17.32 -11.62 13.69
C ILE A 56 -18.30 -10.84 12.81
N GLN A 57 -19.16 -11.53 12.09
CA GLN A 57 -20.16 -10.97 11.18
C GLN A 57 -21.57 -11.48 11.52
N PRO A 58 -22.63 -10.67 11.40
CA PRO A 58 -22.60 -9.23 11.05
C PRO A 58 -21.96 -8.36 12.16
N PRO A 59 -21.63 -7.08 11.87
CA PRO A 59 -21.10 -6.18 12.89
C PRO A 59 -21.94 -6.16 14.16
N VAL A 60 -21.29 -6.37 15.31
CA VAL A 60 -21.96 -6.39 16.61
C VAL A 60 -22.49 -4.98 16.92
N GLN A 61 -23.75 -4.88 17.39
CA GLN A 61 -24.33 -3.60 17.78
C GLN A 61 -24.82 -3.65 19.21
N VAL A 62 -24.50 -2.60 19.95
CA VAL A 62 -25.00 -2.36 21.32
C VAL A 62 -25.78 -1.06 21.34
N THR A 63 -27.02 -1.12 21.83
CA THR A 63 -27.93 0.02 21.88
C THR A 63 -28.20 0.40 23.33
N VAL A 64 -28.26 1.70 23.58
CA VAL A 64 -28.59 2.30 24.88
C VAL A 64 -30.08 2.62 24.93
N PHE A 65 -30.76 2.11 25.92
CA PHE A 65 -32.19 2.32 26.16
C PHE A 65 -32.45 3.05 27.47
N ASP A 66 -33.53 3.80 27.53
CA ASP A 66 -34.09 4.34 28.77
C ASP A 66 -34.87 3.26 29.54
N SER A 67 -35.39 3.60 30.73
CA SER A 67 -36.19 2.67 31.53
C SER A 67 -37.54 2.30 30.92
N ALA A 68 -38.05 3.11 29.99
CA ALA A 68 -39.28 2.85 29.24
C ALA A 68 -39.06 1.94 28.03
N GLY A 69 -37.79 1.66 27.68
CA GLY A 69 -37.42 0.83 26.56
C GLY A 69 -37.25 1.57 25.21
N ASN A 70 -37.17 2.89 25.24
CA ASN A 70 -36.90 3.68 24.05
C ASN A 70 -35.38 3.85 23.87
N VAL A 71 -34.92 3.93 22.62
CA VAL A 71 -33.52 4.22 22.30
C VAL A 71 -33.17 5.64 22.75
N VAL A 72 -32.10 5.79 23.52
CA VAL A 72 -31.58 7.10 23.93
C VAL A 72 -30.74 7.69 22.77
N THR A 73 -31.42 8.27 21.80
CA THR A 73 -30.79 8.80 20.57
C THR A 73 -29.83 9.96 20.83
N SER A 74 -29.91 10.60 21.99
CA SER A 74 -28.97 11.66 22.43
C SER A 74 -27.66 11.11 23.01
N PHE A 75 -27.56 9.80 23.25
CA PHE A 75 -26.34 9.20 23.78
C PHE A 75 -25.29 9.05 22.67
N THR A 76 -24.16 9.70 22.90
CA THR A 76 -22.98 9.68 21.99
C THR A 76 -21.71 9.23 22.69
N GLY A 77 -21.82 8.73 23.92
CA GLY A 77 -20.70 8.25 24.74
C GLY A 77 -20.11 6.94 24.19
N ASP A 78 -18.97 6.57 24.74
CA ASP A 78 -18.27 5.34 24.35
C ASP A 78 -18.93 4.11 24.97
N VAL A 79 -19.08 3.07 24.16
CA VAL A 79 -19.38 1.70 24.59
C VAL A 79 -18.10 0.88 24.46
N THR A 80 -17.75 0.14 25.51
CA THR A 80 -16.57 -0.73 25.52
C THR A 80 -17.02 -2.19 25.58
N LEU A 81 -16.37 -3.05 24.77
CA LEU A 81 -16.56 -4.51 24.78
C LEU A 81 -15.33 -5.21 25.34
N ALA A 82 -15.57 -6.24 26.13
CA ALA A 82 -14.56 -7.18 26.62
C ALA A 82 -15.11 -8.61 26.56
N ILE A 83 -14.24 -9.61 26.54
CA ILE A 83 -14.66 -11.01 26.74
C ILE A 83 -15.13 -11.16 28.18
N ALA A 84 -16.37 -11.63 28.37
CA ALA A 84 -16.96 -11.91 29.68
C ALA A 84 -16.72 -13.39 30.06
N GLN A 85 -17.17 -14.33 29.21
CA GLN A 85 -16.86 -15.74 29.36
C GLN A 85 -15.86 -16.17 28.31
N ASP A 86 -14.80 -16.83 28.79
CA ASP A 86 -13.69 -17.36 27.98
C ASP A 86 -13.61 -18.86 28.18
N PRO A 87 -14.26 -19.65 27.33
CA PRO A 87 -14.21 -21.12 27.39
C PRO A 87 -12.93 -21.69 26.77
N GLY A 88 -12.01 -20.85 26.28
CA GLY A 88 -10.75 -21.30 25.66
C GLY A 88 -9.83 -22.00 26.66
N VAL A 89 -8.98 -22.91 26.16
CA VAL A 89 -7.96 -23.58 26.97
C VAL A 89 -6.86 -22.61 27.39
N LEU A 90 -6.59 -21.62 26.54
CA LEU A 90 -5.70 -20.48 26.80
C LEU A 90 -6.54 -19.21 26.87
N LYS A 91 -6.06 -18.21 27.62
CA LYS A 91 -6.76 -16.95 27.73
C LYS A 91 -6.91 -16.28 26.36
N ALA A 92 -8.16 -16.10 25.94
CA ALA A 92 -8.49 -15.50 24.67
C ALA A 92 -8.31 -13.98 24.69
N ARG A 93 -7.94 -13.44 23.54
CA ARG A 93 -7.83 -12.01 23.30
C ARG A 93 -8.89 -11.55 22.31
N LEU A 94 -9.62 -10.49 22.67
CA LEU A 94 -10.46 -9.75 21.74
C LEU A 94 -9.57 -8.77 20.97
N SER A 95 -9.57 -8.88 19.65
CA SER A 95 -8.87 -7.99 18.72
C SER A 95 -9.87 -7.15 17.94
N GLY A 96 -9.40 -6.09 17.29
CA GLY A 96 -10.22 -5.08 16.65
C GLY A 96 -10.56 -3.92 17.57
N ARG A 97 -11.49 -3.06 17.15
CA ARG A 97 -11.91 -1.89 17.92
C ARG A 97 -12.89 -2.31 19.00
N SER A 98 -12.41 -2.52 20.21
CA SER A 98 -13.21 -2.89 21.37
C SER A 98 -13.91 -1.72 22.08
N GLN A 99 -13.70 -0.47 21.62
CA GLN A 99 -14.39 0.74 22.08
C GLN A 99 -14.89 1.52 20.88
N ALA A 100 -16.18 1.92 20.93
CA ALA A 100 -16.83 2.67 19.86
C ALA A 100 -17.78 3.71 20.44
N ALA A 101 -17.71 4.94 19.92
CA ALA A 101 -18.69 5.98 20.25
C ALA A 101 -20.05 5.63 19.64
N ALA A 102 -21.11 5.80 20.43
CA ALA A 102 -22.47 5.59 19.95
C ALA A 102 -22.89 6.73 19.01
N SER A 103 -23.61 6.39 17.96
CA SER A 103 -24.30 7.32 17.06
C SER A 103 -25.79 7.10 17.21
N ALA A 104 -26.52 8.14 17.61
CA ALA A 104 -27.97 8.06 17.93
C ALA A 104 -28.30 6.89 18.88
N GLY A 105 -27.47 6.67 19.89
CA GLY A 105 -27.66 5.64 20.91
C GLY A 105 -27.19 4.24 20.52
N VAL A 106 -26.58 4.04 19.34
CA VAL A 106 -26.10 2.74 18.85
C VAL A 106 -24.60 2.77 18.64
N ALA A 107 -23.86 1.88 19.27
CA ALA A 107 -22.43 1.63 19.01
C ALA A 107 -22.28 0.39 18.12
N THR A 108 -21.49 0.50 17.06
CA THR A 108 -21.25 -0.58 16.07
C THR A 108 -19.79 -0.99 16.05
N PHE A 109 -19.56 -2.30 16.08
CA PHE A 109 -18.25 -2.93 16.12
C PHE A 109 -18.11 -3.85 14.89
N SER A 110 -17.31 -3.45 13.91
CA SER A 110 -17.24 -4.10 12.59
C SER A 110 -15.99 -4.95 12.34
N ASP A 111 -15.05 -4.95 13.28
CA ASP A 111 -13.69 -5.54 13.09
C ASP A 111 -13.26 -6.46 14.25
N LEU A 112 -14.24 -6.92 15.08
CA LEU A 112 -13.94 -7.79 16.21
C LEU A 112 -13.53 -9.18 15.76
N SER A 113 -12.49 -9.75 16.39
CA SER A 113 -12.09 -11.15 16.23
C SER A 113 -11.55 -11.71 17.55
N ILE A 114 -11.57 -13.03 17.71
CA ILE A 114 -11.04 -13.75 18.89
C ILE A 114 -9.98 -14.75 18.44
N ASP A 115 -8.85 -14.79 19.14
CA ASP A 115 -7.66 -15.58 18.80
C ASP A 115 -7.62 -16.98 19.39
N GLN A 116 -8.69 -17.42 20.10
CA GLN A 116 -8.79 -18.76 20.69
C GLN A 116 -10.08 -19.44 20.27
N ILE A 117 -10.01 -20.75 20.07
CA ILE A 117 -11.18 -21.61 19.82
C ILE A 117 -11.88 -21.93 21.16
N GLY A 118 -13.19 -22.00 21.14
CA GLY A 118 -14.00 -22.35 22.30
C GLY A 118 -15.50 -22.24 22.01
N ASN A 119 -16.30 -22.92 22.82
CA ASN A 119 -17.76 -22.91 22.70
C ASN A 119 -18.35 -22.12 23.86
N GLY A 120 -19.18 -21.10 23.55
CA GLY A 120 -19.87 -20.32 24.55
C GLY A 120 -19.10 -19.08 25.01
N PHE A 121 -18.33 -18.44 24.15
CA PHE A 121 -17.82 -17.08 24.42
C PHE A 121 -18.97 -16.10 24.61
N THR A 122 -18.83 -15.16 25.51
CA THR A 122 -19.72 -14.03 25.63
C THR A 122 -18.92 -12.71 25.67
N LEU A 123 -19.54 -11.63 25.20
CA LEU A 123 -19.00 -10.28 25.31
C LEU A 123 -19.75 -9.48 26.38
N LEU A 124 -19.02 -8.72 27.19
CA LEU A 124 -19.57 -7.74 28.12
C LEU A 124 -19.50 -6.36 27.50
N ALA A 125 -20.63 -5.72 27.29
CA ALA A 125 -20.72 -4.32 26.93
C ALA A 125 -20.81 -3.45 28.17
N THR A 126 -20.07 -2.35 28.24
CA THR A 126 -20.08 -1.40 29.37
C THR A 126 -20.10 0.04 28.88
N ILE A 127 -20.74 0.89 29.65
CA ILE A 127 -20.69 2.38 29.58
C ILE A 127 -20.38 2.94 30.96
N ASP A 128 -20.08 4.24 31.04
CA ASP A 128 -19.85 4.99 32.26
C ASP A 128 -18.85 4.29 33.22
N ALA A 129 -17.68 3.95 32.71
CA ALA A 129 -16.61 3.26 33.43
C ALA A 129 -17.08 1.95 34.12
N GLY A 130 -18.04 1.24 33.51
CA GLY A 130 -18.55 -0.05 33.96
C GLY A 130 -19.75 0.00 34.88
N SER A 131 -20.32 1.20 35.14
CA SER A 131 -21.51 1.33 36.01
C SER A 131 -22.79 0.70 35.41
N VAL A 132 -22.87 0.63 34.08
CA VAL A 132 -23.94 -0.04 33.34
C VAL A 132 -23.32 -1.06 32.41
N SER A 133 -23.77 -2.31 32.50
CA SER A 133 -23.24 -3.41 31.70
C SER A 133 -24.34 -4.34 31.19
N LYS A 134 -23.99 -5.06 30.10
CA LYS A 134 -24.82 -6.12 29.52
C LYS A 134 -23.96 -7.17 28.88
N GLU A 135 -24.28 -8.43 29.15
CA GLU A 135 -23.62 -9.59 28.51
C GLU A 135 -24.39 -10.02 27.25
N SER A 136 -23.66 -10.46 26.23
CA SER A 136 -24.22 -10.97 24.98
C SER A 136 -24.79 -12.38 25.16
N ALA A 137 -25.50 -12.86 24.15
CA ALA A 137 -25.73 -14.30 23.98
C ALA A 137 -24.38 -15.02 23.75
N PRO A 138 -24.29 -16.31 24.13
CA PRO A 138 -23.11 -17.12 23.87
C PRO A 138 -22.97 -17.40 22.36
N PHE A 139 -21.71 -17.46 21.88
CA PHE A 139 -21.34 -17.82 20.51
C PHE A 139 -20.05 -18.65 20.52
N ASN A 140 -19.73 -19.27 19.39
CA ASN A 140 -18.62 -20.19 19.30
C ASN A 140 -17.53 -19.63 18.40
N ILE A 141 -16.27 -19.87 18.76
CA ILE A 141 -15.11 -19.66 17.91
C ILE A 141 -14.57 -21.03 17.51
N THR A 142 -14.68 -21.33 16.22
CA THR A 142 -14.30 -22.63 15.67
C THR A 142 -12.91 -22.61 15.07
N ALA A 143 -12.29 -23.78 14.95
CA ALA A 143 -11.03 -23.91 14.24
C ALA A 143 -11.21 -23.54 12.75
N VAL A 144 -10.20 -22.90 12.16
CA VAL A 144 -10.13 -22.81 10.71
C VAL A 144 -10.03 -24.23 10.16
N PRO A 145 -10.92 -24.65 9.23
CA PRO A 145 -10.85 -26.00 8.67
C PRO A 145 -9.46 -26.25 8.08
N THR A 146 -8.75 -27.25 8.55
CA THR A 146 -7.54 -27.72 7.88
C THR A 146 -7.99 -28.49 6.62
N PRO A 147 -7.52 -28.09 5.44
CA PRO A 147 -7.83 -28.86 4.23
C PRO A 147 -7.42 -30.32 4.40
N PRO A 148 -8.15 -31.28 3.83
CA PRO A 148 -7.77 -32.68 3.86
C PRO A 148 -6.34 -32.87 3.32
N PRO A 149 -5.57 -33.88 3.79
CA PRO A 149 -4.27 -34.21 3.24
C PRO A 149 -4.34 -34.34 1.71
N GLY A 150 -3.46 -33.66 0.99
CA GLY A 150 -3.47 -33.63 -0.47
C GLY A 150 -4.39 -32.59 -1.11
N SER A 151 -5.13 -31.78 -0.31
CA SER A 151 -5.86 -30.61 -0.81
C SER A 151 -4.97 -29.36 -0.76
N ALA A 152 -5.17 -28.44 -1.72
CA ALA A 152 -4.46 -27.17 -1.70
C ALA A 152 -4.83 -26.35 -0.44
N ALA A 153 -3.83 -25.87 0.26
CA ALA A 153 -3.95 -25.10 1.49
C ALA A 153 -3.33 -23.70 1.37
N THR A 154 -2.36 -23.53 0.47
CA THR A 154 -1.67 -22.25 0.24
C THR A 154 -1.14 -22.17 -1.18
N LEU A 155 -0.73 -20.97 -1.58
CA LEU A 155 0.01 -20.71 -2.80
C LEU A 155 1.47 -20.41 -2.48
N ALA A 156 2.37 -20.68 -3.42
CA ALA A 156 3.77 -20.25 -3.32
C ALA A 156 4.33 -19.89 -4.69
N PHE A 157 5.12 -18.80 -4.76
CA PHE A 157 5.93 -18.51 -5.94
C PHE A 157 7.10 -19.49 -5.99
N THR A 158 7.06 -20.44 -6.91
CA THR A 158 8.16 -21.39 -7.16
C THR A 158 9.19 -20.80 -8.12
N GLN A 159 8.78 -19.87 -8.99
CA GLN A 159 9.66 -19.03 -9.78
C GLN A 159 9.25 -17.57 -9.59
N GLN A 160 10.16 -16.80 -8.98
CA GLN A 160 9.96 -15.39 -8.67
C GLN A 160 10.10 -14.52 -9.92
N PRO A 161 9.42 -13.36 -9.99
CA PRO A 161 9.68 -12.38 -11.03
C PRO A 161 11.11 -11.86 -10.93
N GLN A 162 11.73 -11.62 -12.10
CA GLN A 162 13.11 -11.15 -12.19
C GLN A 162 13.17 -9.71 -12.71
N THR A 163 14.29 -9.04 -12.44
CA THR A 163 14.59 -7.73 -13.02
C THR A 163 14.57 -7.84 -14.55
N THR A 164 13.78 -6.94 -15.18
CA THR A 164 13.50 -6.99 -16.61
C THR A 164 13.44 -5.57 -17.17
N ALA A 165 13.74 -5.39 -18.44
CA ALA A 165 13.60 -4.11 -19.13
C ALA A 165 12.10 -3.77 -19.35
N ALA A 166 11.76 -2.51 -19.17
CA ALA A 166 10.41 -2.01 -19.44
C ALA A 166 9.96 -2.34 -20.87
N GLY A 167 8.71 -2.71 -21.02
CA GLY A 167 8.16 -3.07 -22.32
C GLY A 167 8.52 -4.46 -22.83
N THR A 168 9.28 -5.26 -22.08
CA THR A 168 9.58 -6.67 -22.41
C THR A 168 8.83 -7.62 -21.48
N ALA A 169 8.58 -8.84 -21.94
CA ALA A 169 7.97 -9.85 -21.08
C ALA A 169 8.92 -10.23 -19.92
N ILE A 170 8.37 -10.25 -18.71
CA ILE A 170 9.05 -10.78 -17.53
C ILE A 170 9.28 -12.29 -17.77
N PRO A 171 10.49 -12.84 -17.45
CA PRO A 171 10.70 -14.27 -17.45
C PRO A 171 9.57 -15.01 -16.75
N PRO A 172 9.18 -16.22 -17.20
CA PRO A 172 8.02 -16.92 -16.68
C PRO A 172 8.01 -16.96 -15.16
N VAL A 173 6.89 -16.51 -14.57
CA VAL A 173 6.62 -16.57 -13.14
C VAL A 173 5.78 -17.82 -12.88
N GLN A 174 6.14 -18.64 -11.88
CA GLN A 174 5.39 -19.84 -11.54
C GLN A 174 4.86 -19.80 -10.11
N ILE A 175 3.61 -20.22 -9.97
CA ILE A 175 2.94 -20.32 -8.67
C ILE A 175 2.43 -21.77 -8.52
N ALA A 176 2.79 -22.40 -7.40
CA ALA A 176 2.30 -23.71 -7.02
C ALA A 176 1.16 -23.60 -6.00
N ALA A 177 0.17 -24.46 -6.12
CA ALA A 177 -0.78 -24.77 -5.06
C ALA A 177 -0.19 -25.88 -4.17
N LEU A 178 -0.01 -25.60 -2.88
CA LEU A 178 0.65 -26.49 -1.93
C LEU A 178 -0.33 -27.00 -0.88
N ASP A 179 -0.09 -28.23 -0.40
CA ASP A 179 -0.76 -28.76 0.78
C ASP A 179 -0.15 -28.21 2.09
N ASN A 180 -0.70 -28.61 3.24
CA ASN A 180 -0.21 -28.21 4.55
C ASN A 180 1.22 -28.71 4.87
N ALA A 181 1.74 -29.68 4.10
CA ALA A 181 3.09 -30.18 4.21
C ALA A 181 4.08 -29.48 3.24
N GLY A 182 3.60 -28.47 2.49
CA GLY A 182 4.39 -27.74 1.51
C GLY A 182 4.64 -28.51 0.20
N ARG A 183 3.85 -29.55 -0.09
CA ARG A 183 3.97 -30.34 -1.32
C ARG A 183 3.01 -29.81 -2.36
N THR A 184 3.42 -29.79 -3.63
CA THR A 184 2.56 -29.40 -4.74
C THR A 184 1.38 -30.35 -4.88
N VAL A 185 0.17 -29.81 -4.89
CA VAL A 185 -1.08 -30.54 -5.09
C VAL A 185 -1.33 -30.71 -6.57
N THR A 186 -0.84 -31.78 -7.15
CA THR A 186 -0.93 -32.04 -8.60
C THR A 186 -2.35 -32.18 -9.14
N THR A 187 -3.32 -32.42 -8.27
CA THR A 187 -4.75 -32.46 -8.62
C THR A 187 -5.42 -31.09 -8.65
N PHE A 188 -4.74 -30.03 -8.18
CA PHE A 188 -5.26 -28.67 -8.25
C PHE A 188 -5.17 -28.14 -9.68
N THR A 189 -6.34 -27.82 -10.26
CA THR A 189 -6.49 -27.28 -11.63
C THR A 189 -7.23 -25.95 -11.65
N GLY A 190 -7.49 -25.37 -10.47
CA GLY A 190 -8.24 -24.11 -10.34
C GLY A 190 -7.48 -22.90 -10.92
N PRO A 191 -8.21 -21.81 -11.17
CA PRO A 191 -7.63 -20.56 -11.63
C PRO A 191 -6.78 -19.90 -10.52
N ILE A 192 -5.59 -19.44 -10.92
CA ILE A 192 -4.73 -18.57 -10.12
C ILE A 192 -4.65 -17.25 -10.85
N THR A 193 -4.86 -16.15 -10.14
CA THR A 193 -4.79 -14.79 -10.66
C THR A 193 -3.58 -14.09 -10.08
N VAL A 194 -2.80 -13.42 -10.94
CA VAL A 194 -1.67 -12.57 -10.55
C VAL A 194 -1.98 -11.12 -10.89
N SER A 195 -1.70 -10.22 -9.97
CA SER A 195 -1.80 -8.76 -10.14
C SER A 195 -0.63 -8.04 -9.47
N LEU A 196 -0.44 -6.76 -9.78
CA LEU A 196 0.51 -5.92 -9.06
C LEU A 196 -0.01 -5.65 -7.64
N TYR A 197 0.84 -5.87 -6.63
CA TYR A 197 0.58 -5.50 -5.24
C TYR A 197 1.29 -4.18 -4.91
N ALA A 198 2.63 -4.12 -5.02
CA ALA A 198 3.36 -2.86 -5.02
C ALA A 198 3.60 -2.42 -6.47
N ASN A 199 3.16 -1.19 -6.78
CA ASN A 199 3.23 -0.60 -8.12
C ASN A 199 3.85 0.80 -8.08
N PRO A 200 5.17 0.90 -7.82
CA PRO A 200 5.86 2.19 -7.65
C PRO A 200 5.88 3.05 -8.91
N GLY A 201 5.83 2.44 -10.11
CA GLY A 201 5.81 3.15 -11.39
C GLY A 201 4.42 3.54 -11.87
N GLY A 202 3.35 3.10 -11.20
CA GLY A 202 1.97 3.36 -11.66
C GLY A 202 1.62 2.64 -12.96
N ASP A 203 2.16 1.44 -13.19
CA ASP A 203 1.88 0.65 -14.39
C ASP A 203 0.42 0.14 -14.39
N PRO A 204 -0.29 0.19 -15.54
CA PRO A 204 -1.69 -0.23 -15.63
C PRO A 204 -1.87 -1.74 -15.86
N LEU A 205 -0.88 -2.60 -15.53
CA LEU A 205 -0.97 -4.05 -15.75
C LEU A 205 -2.29 -4.61 -15.18
N ALA A 206 -3.13 -5.12 -16.06
CA ALA A 206 -4.36 -5.79 -15.67
C ALA A 206 -4.07 -7.15 -15.02
N PRO A 207 -4.90 -7.61 -14.05
CA PRO A 207 -4.78 -8.95 -13.50
C PRO A 207 -4.78 -10.03 -14.59
N GLN A 208 -3.89 -11.00 -14.48
CA GLN A 208 -3.76 -12.14 -15.37
C GLN A 208 -4.20 -13.41 -14.65
N THR A 209 -5.02 -14.24 -15.29
CA THR A 209 -5.50 -15.50 -14.71
C THR A 209 -5.08 -16.68 -15.57
N VAL A 210 -4.52 -17.69 -14.93
CA VAL A 210 -4.09 -18.96 -15.56
C VAL A 210 -4.60 -20.11 -14.73
N ASN A 211 -5.18 -21.10 -15.37
CA ASN A 211 -5.54 -22.36 -14.70
C ASN A 211 -4.29 -23.18 -14.40
N ALA A 212 -4.18 -23.71 -13.20
CA ALA A 212 -3.09 -24.58 -12.82
C ALA A 212 -3.14 -25.91 -13.61
N VAL A 213 -1.96 -26.37 -14.00
CA VAL A 213 -1.75 -27.70 -14.58
C VAL A 213 -0.83 -28.48 -13.65
N ASN A 214 -1.29 -29.61 -13.15
CA ASN A 214 -0.55 -30.40 -12.14
C ASN A 214 -0.14 -29.54 -10.92
N GLY A 215 -1.05 -28.67 -10.48
CA GLY A 215 -0.81 -27.79 -9.33
C GLY A 215 0.07 -26.56 -9.59
N LEU A 216 0.51 -26.31 -10.84
CA LEU A 216 1.37 -25.21 -11.23
C LEU A 216 0.67 -24.26 -12.22
N ALA A 217 0.68 -22.98 -11.96
CA ALA A 217 0.28 -21.95 -12.92
C ALA A 217 1.52 -21.18 -13.39
N THR A 218 1.70 -21.09 -14.72
CA THR A 218 2.85 -20.41 -15.35
C THR A 218 2.37 -19.16 -16.10
N PHE A 219 2.92 -18.01 -15.74
CA PHE A 219 2.64 -16.71 -16.34
C PHE A 219 3.84 -16.30 -17.19
N SER A 220 3.73 -16.41 -18.50
CA SER A 220 4.84 -16.13 -19.45
C SER A 220 4.71 -14.79 -20.16
N ASN A 221 3.59 -14.07 -20.01
CA ASN A 221 3.30 -12.84 -20.76
C ASN A 221 3.11 -11.62 -19.84
N LEU A 222 3.60 -11.67 -18.62
CA LEU A 222 3.58 -10.49 -17.75
C LEU A 222 4.51 -9.44 -18.31
N ARG A 223 4.01 -8.20 -18.49
CA ARG A 223 4.77 -7.08 -19.02
C ARG A 223 4.46 -5.83 -18.24
N ILE A 224 5.48 -5.11 -17.86
CA ILE A 224 5.38 -3.82 -17.16
C ILE A 224 6.12 -2.79 -18.00
N ASP A 225 5.46 -1.68 -18.30
CA ASP A 225 5.98 -0.63 -19.17
C ASP A 225 6.62 0.53 -18.40
N LYS A 226 6.38 0.65 -17.10
CA LYS A 226 6.92 1.71 -16.26
C LYS A 226 8.16 1.24 -15.49
N ALA A 227 9.28 1.92 -15.73
CA ALA A 227 10.53 1.61 -15.03
C ALA A 227 10.47 2.13 -13.59
N ALA A 228 10.68 1.25 -12.64
CA ALA A 228 10.83 1.56 -11.21
C ALA A 228 11.37 0.34 -10.44
N SER A 229 11.86 0.56 -9.23
CA SER A 229 12.30 -0.48 -8.32
C SER A 229 11.26 -0.77 -7.25
N GLY A 230 11.15 -2.01 -6.80
CA GLY A 230 10.27 -2.40 -5.70
C GLY A 230 8.88 -2.85 -6.13
N TYR A 231 8.68 -3.27 -7.36
CA TYR A 231 7.47 -3.97 -7.78
C TYR A 231 7.32 -5.29 -7.03
N THR A 232 6.10 -5.64 -6.65
CA THR A 232 5.74 -6.98 -6.18
C THR A 232 4.45 -7.44 -6.84
N LEU A 233 4.34 -8.74 -7.04
CA LEU A 233 3.12 -9.41 -7.49
C LEU A 233 2.39 -10.01 -6.29
N VAL A 234 1.06 -10.12 -6.38
CA VAL A 234 0.25 -10.95 -5.50
C VAL A 234 -0.46 -12.01 -6.32
N ALA A 235 -0.40 -13.25 -5.84
CA ALA A 235 -1.16 -14.36 -6.40
C ALA A 235 -2.37 -14.67 -5.50
N THR A 236 -3.51 -14.90 -6.14
CA THR A 236 -4.79 -15.20 -5.48
C THR A 236 -5.46 -16.40 -6.13
N ALA A 237 -6.12 -17.22 -5.34
CA ALA A 237 -7.02 -18.29 -5.81
C ALA A 237 -8.16 -18.44 -4.82
N SER A 238 -9.34 -18.89 -5.29
CA SER A 238 -10.51 -19.07 -4.44
C SER A 238 -10.24 -20.06 -3.31
N GLY A 239 -10.54 -19.65 -2.08
CA GLY A 239 -10.39 -20.49 -0.88
C GLY A 239 -8.95 -20.66 -0.38
N LEU A 240 -7.95 -19.99 -0.99
CA LEU A 240 -6.55 -20.03 -0.56
C LEU A 240 -6.07 -18.65 -0.09
N PRO A 241 -5.17 -18.60 0.90
CA PRO A 241 -4.52 -17.35 1.28
C PRO A 241 -3.74 -16.73 0.13
N ASN A 242 -3.76 -15.40 0.03
CA ASN A 242 -2.96 -14.66 -0.93
C ASN A 242 -1.47 -14.76 -0.60
N VAL A 243 -0.62 -14.78 -1.62
CA VAL A 243 0.83 -14.77 -1.44
C VAL A 243 1.46 -13.69 -2.31
N SER A 244 2.47 -12.98 -1.77
CA SER A 244 3.21 -11.97 -2.50
C SER A 244 4.56 -12.50 -2.97
N SER A 245 5.02 -12.01 -4.13
CA SER A 245 6.37 -12.26 -4.61
C SER A 245 7.42 -11.50 -3.81
N THR A 246 8.69 -11.82 -4.02
CA THR A 246 9.80 -10.93 -3.70
C THR A 246 9.72 -9.66 -4.55
N ALA A 247 10.32 -8.58 -4.06
CA ALA A 247 10.44 -7.34 -4.81
C ALA A 247 11.39 -7.52 -6.00
N PHE A 248 11.05 -6.90 -7.14
CA PHE A 248 11.85 -6.89 -8.35
C PHE A 248 11.89 -5.50 -8.98
N THR A 249 12.74 -5.31 -9.97
CA THR A 249 12.96 -4.02 -10.62
C THR A 249 12.63 -4.11 -12.12
N ILE A 250 11.93 -3.10 -12.61
CA ILE A 250 11.82 -2.83 -14.04
C ILE A 250 12.79 -1.71 -14.38
N VAL A 251 13.83 -2.03 -15.16
CA VAL A 251 14.81 -1.05 -15.62
C VAL A 251 14.34 -0.42 -16.93
N PRO A 252 14.76 0.83 -17.26
CA PRO A 252 14.46 1.38 -18.58
C PRO A 252 14.98 0.47 -19.68
N GLY A 253 14.24 0.40 -20.78
CA GLY A 253 14.68 -0.28 -21.99
C GLY A 253 15.83 0.47 -22.70
N ALA A 254 16.24 -0.05 -23.85
CA ALA A 254 17.23 0.63 -24.69
C ALA A 254 16.68 1.98 -25.17
N ALA A 255 17.56 2.97 -25.27
CA ALA A 255 17.22 4.28 -25.81
C ALA A 255 16.82 4.16 -27.30
N THR A 256 15.57 4.51 -27.60
CA THR A 256 15.01 4.49 -28.96
C THR A 256 14.46 5.83 -29.40
N GLN A 257 14.40 6.79 -28.49
CA GLN A 257 13.89 8.13 -28.75
C GLN A 257 14.77 9.18 -28.09
N LEU A 258 14.88 10.34 -28.74
CA LEU A 258 15.47 11.55 -28.17
C LEU A 258 14.42 12.65 -28.10
N VAL A 259 14.53 13.48 -27.06
CA VAL A 259 13.70 14.67 -26.90
C VAL A 259 14.57 15.83 -26.44
N PHE A 260 14.43 16.98 -27.06
CA PHE A 260 14.99 18.23 -26.52
C PHE A 260 14.16 18.64 -25.30
N THR A 261 14.58 18.27 -24.12
CA THR A 261 13.89 18.65 -22.87
C THR A 261 14.17 20.09 -22.47
N VAL A 262 15.32 20.60 -22.87
CA VAL A 262 15.64 22.04 -22.90
C VAL A 262 16.07 22.36 -24.33
N PRO A 263 15.18 22.92 -25.16
CA PRO A 263 15.50 23.26 -26.56
C PRO A 263 16.44 24.48 -26.64
N PRO A 264 17.12 24.67 -27.77
CA PRO A 264 17.96 25.85 -27.97
C PRO A 264 17.12 27.15 -27.95
N GLY A 265 17.65 28.16 -27.31
CA GLY A 265 17.05 29.50 -27.25
C GLY A 265 17.71 30.46 -28.24
N ASN A 266 17.04 31.59 -28.53
CA ASN A 266 17.60 32.65 -29.34
C ASN A 266 18.86 33.24 -28.69
N THR A 267 19.89 33.52 -29.52
CA THR A 267 21.15 34.12 -29.05
C THR A 267 21.76 34.99 -30.15
N ARG A 268 22.87 35.64 -29.86
CA ARG A 268 23.64 36.43 -30.86
C ARG A 268 24.64 35.55 -31.60
N ALA A 269 24.96 35.93 -32.82
CA ALA A 269 26.00 35.27 -33.62
C ALA A 269 27.33 35.22 -32.85
N GLY A 270 27.93 34.01 -32.78
CA GLY A 270 29.16 33.75 -32.06
C GLY A 270 29.02 33.65 -30.53
N ALA A 271 27.88 34.04 -29.96
CA ALA A 271 27.66 33.87 -28.52
C ALA A 271 27.23 32.45 -28.15
N THR A 272 27.49 32.03 -26.92
CA THR A 272 27.07 30.73 -26.43
C THR A 272 25.54 30.65 -26.30
N ILE A 273 24.94 29.63 -26.93
CA ILE A 273 23.56 29.29 -26.78
C ILE A 273 23.34 28.82 -25.33
N PRO A 274 22.25 29.24 -24.62
CA PRO A 274 21.90 28.69 -23.31
C PRO A 274 21.93 27.17 -23.31
N PRO A 275 22.30 26.53 -22.19
CA PRO A 275 22.46 25.08 -22.14
C PRO A 275 21.27 24.33 -22.75
N VAL A 276 21.55 23.46 -23.72
CA VAL A 276 20.58 22.61 -24.40
C VAL A 276 20.63 21.23 -23.77
N GLN A 277 19.45 20.66 -23.47
CA GLN A 277 19.39 19.31 -22.95
C GLN A 277 18.61 18.39 -23.90
N VAL A 278 19.21 17.23 -24.15
CA VAL A 278 18.61 16.15 -24.94
C VAL A 278 18.51 14.93 -24.04
N THR A 279 17.27 14.48 -23.82
CA THR A 279 16.97 13.31 -22.99
C THR A 279 16.66 12.11 -23.87
N ALA A 280 17.27 10.98 -23.56
CA ALA A 280 17.00 9.70 -24.21
C ALA A 280 15.86 8.98 -23.47
N PHE A 281 14.94 8.43 -24.25
CA PHE A 281 13.82 7.62 -23.77
C PHE A 281 13.82 6.25 -24.44
N ASP A 282 13.27 5.25 -23.73
CA ASP A 282 12.98 3.93 -24.28
C ASP A 282 11.71 3.92 -25.16
N ALA A 283 11.38 2.75 -25.70
CA ALA A 283 10.23 2.60 -26.61
C ALA A 283 8.86 2.81 -25.93
N VAL A 284 8.79 2.69 -24.61
CA VAL A 284 7.55 2.84 -23.81
C VAL A 284 7.52 4.13 -23.00
N GLY A 285 8.49 5.03 -23.25
CA GLY A 285 8.50 6.38 -22.72
C GLY A 285 9.13 6.56 -21.34
N ASN A 286 9.93 5.62 -20.85
CA ASN A 286 10.77 5.82 -19.68
C ASN A 286 12.07 6.52 -20.08
N GLN A 287 12.55 7.42 -19.21
CA GLN A 287 13.87 8.00 -19.37
C GLN A 287 14.95 6.90 -19.29
N ALA A 288 15.77 6.79 -20.34
CA ALA A 288 16.79 5.73 -20.46
C ALA A 288 18.00 6.08 -19.56
N THR A 289 17.83 5.99 -18.24
CA THR A 289 18.85 6.35 -17.24
C THR A 289 20.09 5.45 -17.29
N ASN A 290 19.97 4.28 -17.92
CA ASN A 290 21.02 3.29 -18.14
C ASN A 290 21.71 3.45 -19.52
N PHE A 291 21.36 4.47 -20.30
CA PHE A 291 21.98 4.70 -21.61
C PHE A 291 23.43 5.11 -21.46
N ILE A 292 24.34 4.33 -22.05
CA ILE A 292 25.81 4.51 -21.99
C ILE A 292 26.42 5.04 -23.29
N GLY A 293 25.61 5.32 -24.32
CA GLY A 293 26.07 5.90 -25.58
C GLY A 293 26.42 7.39 -25.44
N SER A 294 26.70 8.04 -26.57
CA SER A 294 26.86 9.50 -26.65
C SER A 294 25.82 10.11 -27.57
N VAL A 295 25.45 11.34 -27.28
CA VAL A 295 24.60 12.16 -28.15
C VAL A 295 25.48 13.22 -28.79
N VAL A 296 25.27 13.46 -30.08
CA VAL A 296 25.86 14.58 -30.84
C VAL A 296 24.75 15.51 -31.32
N VAL A 297 25.06 16.78 -31.49
CA VAL A 297 24.14 17.73 -32.13
C VAL A 297 24.81 18.40 -33.32
N ALA A 298 24.03 18.61 -34.36
CA ALA A 298 24.41 19.32 -35.59
C ALA A 298 23.32 20.31 -35.97
N ILE A 299 23.59 21.23 -36.91
CA ILE A 299 22.54 22.06 -37.50
C ILE A 299 21.64 21.14 -38.34
N GLY A 300 20.32 21.16 -38.09
CA GLY A 300 19.30 20.51 -38.87
C GLY A 300 18.86 21.41 -40.02
N HIS A 301 18.19 22.52 -39.70
CA HIS A 301 17.92 23.59 -40.66
C HIS A 301 18.87 24.74 -40.45
N ASN A 302 19.53 25.18 -41.50
CA ASN A 302 20.45 26.30 -41.48
C ASN A 302 19.73 27.61 -41.87
N GLY A 303 19.54 28.51 -40.90
CA GLY A 303 18.77 29.75 -41.08
C GLY A 303 19.60 30.90 -41.63
N GLY A 304 20.88 30.72 -41.97
CA GLY A 304 21.76 31.77 -42.53
C GLY A 304 21.29 32.22 -43.91
N LEU A 305 21.11 33.54 -44.08
CA LEU A 305 20.47 34.09 -45.30
C LEU A 305 21.42 34.12 -46.50
N LEU A 306 22.71 34.42 -46.30
CA LEU A 306 23.69 34.58 -47.38
C LEU A 306 24.79 33.53 -47.33
N VAL A 307 25.17 33.09 -46.14
CA VAL A 307 26.17 32.08 -45.87
C VAL A 307 25.65 31.12 -44.84
N PRO A 308 25.84 29.80 -45.02
CA PRO A 308 25.49 28.82 -43.98
C PRO A 308 26.27 29.09 -42.67
N GLY A 309 25.53 29.07 -41.54
CA GLY A 309 26.14 29.11 -40.22
C GLY A 309 26.85 27.78 -39.88
N THR A 310 27.88 27.84 -39.05
CA THR A 310 28.61 26.71 -38.53
C THR A 310 28.34 26.54 -37.03
N LEU A 311 28.04 25.33 -36.59
CA LEU A 311 27.84 24.98 -35.18
C LEU A 311 29.19 24.59 -34.55
N SER A 312 29.53 25.25 -33.45
CA SER A 312 30.60 24.81 -32.56
C SER A 312 30.04 24.15 -31.31
N GLY A 313 30.76 23.23 -30.70
CA GLY A 313 30.42 22.58 -29.45
C GLY A 313 29.45 21.37 -29.58
N GLY A 314 29.04 20.99 -30.82
CA GLY A 314 28.09 19.91 -31.05
C GLY A 314 28.64 18.49 -30.96
N GLY A 315 29.89 18.33 -30.49
CA GLY A 315 30.56 17.02 -30.39
C GLY A 315 29.90 16.04 -29.41
N PRO A 316 30.45 14.85 -29.30
CA PRO A 316 29.84 13.78 -28.49
C PRO A 316 29.78 14.17 -27.00
N VAL A 317 28.58 14.04 -26.41
CA VAL A 317 28.32 14.20 -24.99
C VAL A 317 27.76 12.90 -24.44
N ALA A 318 28.41 12.34 -23.40
CA ALA A 318 27.90 11.19 -22.66
C ALA A 318 26.76 11.64 -21.75
N PRO A 319 25.56 11.03 -21.85
CA PRO A 319 24.45 11.37 -20.98
C PRO A 319 24.71 11.00 -19.53
N VAL A 320 24.23 11.82 -18.60
CA VAL A 320 24.13 11.50 -17.18
C VAL A 320 22.67 11.20 -16.88
N ASN A 321 22.40 10.00 -16.39
CA ASN A 321 21.02 9.53 -16.18
C ASN A 321 20.12 9.72 -17.43
N GLY A 322 20.68 9.46 -18.62
CA GLY A 322 19.94 9.60 -19.88
C GLY A 322 19.80 11.02 -20.42
N VAL A 323 20.42 12.02 -19.79
CA VAL A 323 20.37 13.44 -20.22
C VAL A 323 21.75 13.88 -20.70
N ALA A 324 21.86 14.25 -21.98
CA ALA A 324 23.02 14.91 -22.55
C ALA A 324 22.85 16.43 -22.46
N THR A 325 23.79 17.12 -21.81
CA THR A 325 23.77 18.59 -21.65
C THR A 325 24.87 19.22 -22.46
N PHE A 326 24.50 20.09 -23.41
CA PHE A 326 25.40 20.88 -24.25
C PHE A 326 25.44 22.32 -23.73
N SER A 327 26.55 22.75 -23.15
CA SER A 327 26.68 24.05 -22.51
C SER A 327 27.58 25.03 -23.28
N ASN A 328 28.13 24.61 -24.41
CA ASN A 328 29.10 25.38 -25.18
C ASN A 328 28.76 25.49 -26.68
N LEU A 329 27.49 25.32 -27.03
CA LEU A 329 27.04 25.49 -28.40
C LEU A 329 27.08 26.95 -28.81
N SER A 330 27.56 27.23 -30.04
CA SER A 330 27.45 28.53 -30.66
C SER A 330 27.32 28.41 -32.18
N ILE A 331 26.64 29.38 -32.81
CA ILE A 331 26.51 29.50 -34.27
C ILE A 331 27.02 30.85 -34.69
N ASP A 332 27.90 30.88 -35.70
CA ASP A 332 28.67 32.04 -36.10
C ASP A 332 27.92 33.03 -37.03
N VAL A 333 26.84 32.60 -37.66
CA VAL A 333 26.08 33.41 -38.64
C VAL A 333 24.67 33.70 -38.14
N ALA A 334 24.27 34.99 -38.20
CA ALA A 334 22.92 35.40 -37.89
C ALA A 334 21.91 34.88 -38.92
N GLY A 335 20.71 34.50 -38.46
CA GLY A 335 19.66 33.99 -39.31
C GLY A 335 18.46 33.58 -38.49
N ASN A 336 17.35 33.27 -39.17
CA ASN A 336 16.09 32.90 -38.54
C ASN A 336 15.73 31.46 -38.83
N GLY A 337 15.14 30.82 -37.83
CA GLY A 337 14.59 29.45 -37.99
C GLY A 337 15.65 28.35 -38.01
N TYR A 338 16.82 28.56 -37.39
CA TYR A 338 17.76 27.47 -37.18
C TYR A 338 17.11 26.35 -36.39
N THR A 339 17.46 25.11 -36.71
CA THR A 339 17.15 23.96 -35.87
C THR A 339 18.43 23.18 -35.57
N LEU A 340 18.44 22.46 -34.46
CA LEU A 340 19.45 21.46 -34.14
C LEU A 340 18.86 20.06 -34.34
N ILE A 341 19.68 19.17 -34.85
CA ILE A 341 19.36 17.73 -34.90
C ILE A 341 20.28 17.00 -33.91
N ALA A 342 19.66 16.34 -32.93
CA ALA A 342 20.36 15.46 -32.01
C ALA A 342 20.36 14.04 -32.56
N THR A 343 21.49 13.33 -32.41
CA THR A 343 21.67 11.96 -32.90
C THR A 343 22.37 11.12 -31.84
N ILE A 344 21.96 9.89 -31.64
CA ILE A 344 22.75 8.89 -30.89
C ILE A 344 23.95 8.51 -31.78
N LEU A 345 25.15 8.74 -31.26
CA LEU A 345 26.39 8.50 -32.01
C LEU A 345 26.47 7.01 -32.45
N GLY A 346 26.64 6.82 -33.74
CA GLY A 346 26.70 5.49 -34.37
C GLY A 346 25.35 4.81 -34.55
N GLY A 347 24.25 5.51 -34.26
CA GLY A 347 22.88 5.02 -34.41
C GLY A 347 22.03 5.83 -35.40
N SER A 348 20.82 5.36 -35.62
CA SER A 348 19.82 6.01 -36.49
C SER A 348 18.79 6.85 -35.71
N VAL A 349 18.86 6.88 -34.37
CA VAL A 349 17.91 7.64 -33.55
C VAL A 349 18.26 9.11 -33.59
N THR A 350 17.35 9.91 -34.13
CA THR A 350 17.51 11.36 -34.29
C THR A 350 16.28 12.11 -33.77
N LYS A 351 16.49 13.37 -33.40
CA LYS A 351 15.42 14.32 -33.05
C LYS A 351 15.80 15.71 -33.48
N GLU A 352 14.90 16.41 -34.11
CA GLU A 352 15.05 17.82 -34.45
C GLU A 352 14.43 18.69 -33.36
N SER A 353 15.08 19.82 -33.06
CA SER A 353 14.62 20.81 -32.09
C SER A 353 13.50 21.68 -32.67
N THR A 354 12.86 22.45 -31.81
CA THR A 354 12.07 23.63 -32.23
C THR A 354 13.00 24.66 -32.88
N PRO A 355 12.50 25.45 -33.85
CA PRO A 355 13.28 26.51 -34.48
C PRO A 355 13.61 27.65 -33.49
N PHE A 356 14.78 28.26 -33.67
CA PHE A 356 15.28 29.41 -32.92
C PHE A 356 16.04 30.37 -33.84
N ASN A 357 16.36 31.56 -33.33
CA ASN A 357 17.00 32.59 -34.12
C ASN A 357 18.38 32.95 -33.56
N ILE A 358 19.32 33.18 -34.48
CA ILE A 358 20.61 33.75 -34.20
C ILE A 358 20.57 35.22 -34.68
N THR A 359 20.64 36.14 -33.76
CA THR A 359 20.51 37.58 -34.05
C THR A 359 21.87 38.20 -34.42
N VAL A 360 21.82 39.33 -35.09
CA VAL A 360 23.05 40.14 -35.32
C VAL A 360 23.65 40.61 -34.00
N LEU A 361 24.97 40.94 -34.01
CA LEU A 361 25.72 41.47 -32.86
C LEU A 361 25.13 42.75 -32.34
#